data_61e39c0250e1637e3c8bedb559928fd6
#
_entry.id   61e39c0250e1637e3c8bedb559928fd6
#
_cell.length_a   1.000
_cell.length_b   1.000
_cell.length_c   1.000
_cell.angle_alpha   90.00
_cell.angle_beta   90.00
_cell.angle_gamma   90.00
#
_symmetry.space_group_name_H-M   'P 1'
#
loop_
_entity.id
_entity.type
_entity.pdbx_description
1 polymer ?
#
loop_
_entity_poly.entity_id
_entity_poly.type
_entity_poly.pdbx_seq_one_letter_code
_entity_poly.pdbx_strand_id
1 'polypeptide(L)'
;MNKRSIAVIGAAAVALGAQAGLPTGLRFGEHLTIKPYLNVAYTYDSNLDTTHHGESDSIFSVTPGANAEWKGDRWSLSGNAWYRYKHYAKNNSEMGEDSYGQGLTYKYSSSEPDQKGWSLMLGERYQNISASDSINSGDGRGIWRDRERINASAALERRFSSRFHVGAMAQYDWLDYKNGSGYAPLYGWSSWGTQLEAGYAITPWTNFLLAGGYNHYKQKGTSYTKNTSESYTVMAGLGSRATRRIEYRALAGASWLNYGGHNNADSGWTYQLDGNWKVTRTLNVSVRGSSYYQPSERYAGNASKIYALSTGVSYLTLGDHLRLTGDVMFRHEENCYSASRKQADEDTLSFRIGGQYTINRWVSVFTTLSWEREWYQRGTSYDYDRFRGTVGLQFHY
;
A
#
# COMPACT_ATOMS: atom_id res chain seq x y z
N MET A 1 -12.22 -0.97 1.69
CA MET A 1 -10.86 -1.30 1.16
C MET A 1 -10.59 -2.77 1.39
N ASN A 2 -10.25 -3.48 0.34
CA ASN A 2 -9.96 -4.90 0.38
C ASN A 2 -8.64 -5.16 1.10
N LYS A 3 -8.45 -6.37 1.67
CA LYS A 3 -7.15 -6.89 2.15
C LYS A 3 -5.96 -6.56 1.24
N ARG A 4 -6.25 -6.25 -0.02
CA ARG A 4 -5.28 -5.96 -1.09
C ARG A 4 -5.08 -4.46 -1.36
N SER A 5 -6.01 -3.60 -0.94
CA SER A 5 -5.84 -2.13 -1.12
C SER A 5 -4.89 -1.52 -0.09
N ILE A 6 -4.76 -2.13 1.09
CA ILE A 6 -3.67 -1.79 2.04
C ILE A 6 -2.30 -2.19 1.47
N ALA A 7 -2.26 -3.15 0.53
CA ALA A 7 -1.04 -3.57 -0.13
C ALA A 7 -0.50 -2.58 -1.18
N VAL A 8 -1.27 -1.59 -1.63
CA VAL A 8 -0.80 -0.63 -2.66
C VAL A 8 0.32 0.28 -2.13
N ILE A 9 0.32 0.61 -0.85
CA ILE A 9 1.42 1.39 -0.25
C ILE A 9 2.56 0.50 0.28
N GLY A 10 2.28 -0.79 0.52
CA GLY A 10 3.25 -1.75 1.06
C GLY A 10 3.80 -2.79 0.06
N ALA A 11 3.27 -2.86 -1.16
CA ALA A 11 3.57 -3.94 -2.11
C ALA A 11 5.00 -3.92 -2.68
N ALA A 12 5.69 -2.79 -2.63
CA ALA A 12 7.10 -2.74 -3.05
C ALA A 12 8.04 -3.51 -2.11
N ALA A 13 7.65 -3.71 -0.86
CA ALA A 13 8.48 -4.44 0.12
C ALA A 13 8.10 -5.93 0.26
N VAL A 14 6.91 -6.35 -0.17
CA VAL A 14 6.39 -7.71 0.06
C VAL A 14 6.60 -8.65 -1.14
N ALA A 15 6.84 -8.13 -2.34
CA ALA A 15 7.13 -8.96 -3.53
C ALA A 15 8.47 -9.72 -3.47
N LEU A 16 9.30 -9.46 -2.45
CA LEU A 16 10.59 -10.12 -2.25
C LEU A 16 10.51 -11.50 -1.54
N GLY A 17 9.33 -11.99 -1.23
CA GLY A 17 9.15 -13.07 -0.24
C GLY A 17 9.13 -14.53 -0.73
N ALA A 18 9.22 -14.83 -2.01
CA ALA A 18 9.19 -16.22 -2.47
C ALA A 18 10.35 -16.52 -3.43
N GLN A 19 11.52 -16.83 -2.90
CA GLN A 19 12.64 -17.31 -3.70
C GLN A 19 12.94 -18.77 -3.35
N ALA A 20 12.96 -19.62 -4.38
CA ALA A 20 13.56 -20.93 -4.28
C ALA A 20 15.08 -20.76 -4.04
N GLY A 21 15.62 -21.40 -3.03
CA GLY A 21 17.06 -21.39 -2.74
C GLY A 21 17.57 -20.37 -1.72
N LEU A 22 16.70 -19.52 -1.16
CA LEU A 22 17.07 -18.65 -0.03
C LEU A 22 17.25 -19.45 1.27
N PRO A 23 18.07 -18.93 2.22
CA PRO A 23 18.30 -19.60 3.48
C PRO A 23 16.98 -19.93 4.16
N THR A 24 16.91 -21.10 4.72
CA THR A 24 15.71 -21.61 5.38
C THR A 24 15.35 -20.84 6.65
N GLY A 25 16.22 -19.91 7.09
CA GLY A 25 16.08 -19.17 8.33
C GLY A 25 16.40 -20.04 9.55
N LEU A 26 16.38 -19.42 10.71
CA LEU A 26 16.48 -20.10 12.01
C LEU A 26 15.16 -20.81 12.28
N ARG A 27 15.21 -22.14 12.41
CA ARG A 27 14.03 -22.95 12.74
C ARG A 27 14.03 -23.30 14.22
N PHE A 28 12.91 -23.04 14.87
CA PHE A 28 12.66 -23.38 16.27
C PHE A 28 11.51 -24.40 16.32
N GLY A 29 11.88 -25.67 16.47
CA GLY A 29 10.93 -26.78 16.30
C GLY A 29 10.42 -26.90 14.87
N GLU A 30 9.20 -27.44 14.72
CA GLU A 30 8.58 -27.69 13.41
C GLU A 30 7.79 -26.49 12.88
N HIS A 31 7.48 -25.54 13.75
CA HIS A 31 6.46 -24.53 13.49
C HIS A 31 6.99 -23.11 13.29
N LEU A 32 8.06 -22.70 13.99
CA LEU A 32 8.57 -21.34 13.95
C LEU A 32 9.80 -21.21 13.07
N THR A 33 9.76 -20.29 12.15
CA THR A 33 10.91 -19.90 11.30
C THR A 33 11.15 -18.41 11.45
N ILE A 34 12.38 -17.99 11.76
CA ILE A 34 12.81 -16.59 11.80
C ILE A 34 13.86 -16.38 10.72
N LYS A 35 13.69 -15.35 9.90
CA LYS A 35 14.58 -14.98 8.79
C LYS A 35 15.13 -13.57 9.02
N PRO A 36 16.24 -13.41 9.73
CA PRO A 36 16.90 -12.12 9.84
C PRO A 36 17.49 -11.70 8.49
N TYR A 37 17.57 -10.40 8.29
CA TYR A 37 18.22 -9.83 7.11
C TYR A 37 18.89 -8.50 7.43
N LEU A 38 19.83 -8.10 6.59
CA LEU A 38 20.48 -6.81 6.60
C LEU A 38 20.53 -6.29 5.17
N ASN A 39 19.93 -5.12 4.92
CA ASN A 39 20.06 -4.43 3.64
C ASN A 39 21.00 -3.23 3.81
N VAL A 40 21.95 -3.11 2.88
CA VAL A 40 22.85 -1.96 2.77
C VAL A 40 22.64 -1.40 1.37
N ALA A 41 22.29 -0.14 1.26
CA ALA A 41 21.98 0.46 -0.04
C ALA A 41 22.49 1.89 -0.17
N TYR A 42 22.82 2.23 -1.41
CA TYR A 42 23.06 3.59 -1.87
C TYR A 42 21.93 4.01 -2.80
N THR A 43 21.40 5.20 -2.59
CA THR A 43 20.32 5.77 -3.39
C THR A 43 20.72 7.17 -3.85
N TYR A 44 20.64 7.42 -5.13
CA TYR A 44 20.63 8.78 -5.68
C TYR A 44 19.18 9.22 -5.88
N ASP A 45 18.87 10.43 -5.45
CA ASP A 45 17.54 11.04 -5.57
C ASP A 45 17.71 12.42 -6.22
N SER A 46 17.09 12.62 -7.37
CA SER A 46 17.24 13.87 -8.15
C SER A 46 16.41 15.03 -7.60
N ASN A 47 15.42 14.73 -6.79
CA ASN A 47 14.48 15.72 -6.27
C ASN A 47 13.98 15.26 -4.89
N LEU A 48 14.85 15.44 -3.91
CA LEU A 48 14.63 14.91 -2.57
C LEU A 48 13.44 15.59 -1.85
N ASP A 49 13.27 16.88 -2.07
CA ASP A 49 12.24 17.73 -1.47
C ASP A 49 10.93 17.80 -2.25
N THR A 50 10.85 17.06 -3.38
CA THR A 50 9.63 16.99 -4.21
C THR A 50 9.06 18.37 -4.60
N THR A 51 9.95 19.29 -4.99
CA THR A 51 9.60 20.64 -5.42
C THR A 51 9.89 20.83 -6.91
N HIS A 52 9.38 21.90 -7.52
CA HIS A 52 9.64 22.24 -8.92
C HIS A 52 11.15 22.45 -9.23
N HIS A 53 11.90 22.93 -8.25
CA HIS A 53 13.36 23.11 -8.32
C HIS A 53 14.07 22.27 -7.26
N GLY A 54 13.65 21.03 -7.10
CA GLY A 54 14.10 20.14 -6.03
C GLY A 54 15.59 19.87 -6.05
N GLU A 55 16.16 19.73 -4.87
CA GLU A 55 17.57 19.42 -4.68
C GLU A 55 17.83 17.91 -4.78
N SER A 56 18.94 17.58 -5.45
CA SER A 56 19.39 16.18 -5.51
C SER A 56 20.27 15.82 -4.31
N ASP A 57 20.14 14.62 -3.83
CA ASP A 57 21.02 14.07 -2.80
C ASP A 57 21.37 12.60 -3.01
N SER A 58 22.40 12.17 -2.31
CA SER A 58 22.85 10.80 -2.23
C SER A 58 22.65 10.28 -0.82
N ILE A 59 21.98 9.15 -0.72
CA ILE A 59 21.52 8.56 0.55
C ILE A 59 22.19 7.20 0.73
N PHE A 60 22.93 7.03 1.79
CA PHE A 60 23.39 5.72 2.26
C PHE A 60 22.43 5.20 3.32
N SER A 61 22.00 3.94 3.21
CA SER A 61 21.07 3.36 4.18
C SER A 61 21.48 1.96 4.63
N VAL A 62 21.22 1.68 5.91
CA VAL A 62 21.39 0.37 6.51
C VAL A 62 20.05 -0.03 7.14
N THR A 63 19.55 -1.22 6.78
CA THR A 63 18.25 -1.69 7.25
C THR A 63 18.36 -3.11 7.79
N PRO A 64 18.67 -3.32 9.08
CA PRO A 64 18.45 -4.59 9.75
C PRO A 64 16.95 -4.87 9.89
N GLY A 65 16.60 -6.14 9.82
CA GLY A 65 15.22 -6.59 10.03
C GLY A 65 15.10 -8.09 10.18
N ALA A 66 13.91 -8.55 10.49
CA ALA A 66 13.58 -9.95 10.59
C ALA A 66 12.15 -10.22 10.15
N ASN A 67 11.94 -11.35 9.49
CA ASN A 67 10.62 -11.91 9.22
C ASN A 67 10.46 -13.16 10.08
N ALA A 68 9.31 -13.35 10.70
CA ALA A 68 8.97 -14.52 11.48
C ALA A 68 7.69 -15.15 10.93
N GLU A 69 7.65 -16.47 10.90
CA GLU A 69 6.48 -17.22 10.49
C GLU A 69 6.29 -18.40 11.43
N TRP A 70 5.13 -18.47 12.06
CA TRP A 70 4.72 -19.59 12.91
C TRP A 70 3.48 -20.24 12.31
N LYS A 71 3.61 -21.51 11.96
CA LYS A 71 2.56 -22.27 11.26
C LYS A 71 2.04 -23.41 12.15
N GLY A 72 0.74 -23.50 12.28
CA GLY A 72 0.02 -24.68 12.72
C GLY A 72 -0.80 -25.28 11.57
N ASP A 73 -1.55 -26.33 11.83
CA ASP A 73 -2.32 -27.04 10.80
C ASP A 73 -3.36 -26.16 10.10
N ARG A 74 -4.05 -25.30 10.86
CA ARG A 74 -5.15 -24.47 10.37
C ARG A 74 -4.95 -22.98 10.58
N TRP A 75 -3.81 -22.58 11.10
CA TRP A 75 -3.50 -21.19 11.38
C TRP A 75 -2.05 -20.87 11.03
N SER A 76 -1.81 -19.61 10.79
CA SER A 76 -0.47 -19.07 10.67
C SER A 76 -0.38 -17.70 11.29
N LEU A 77 0.73 -17.41 11.94
CA LEU A 77 1.10 -16.09 12.42
C LEU A 77 2.37 -15.68 11.70
N SER A 78 2.33 -14.57 10.98
CA SER A 78 3.51 -14.00 10.32
C SER A 78 3.75 -12.59 10.83
N GLY A 79 5.00 -12.27 11.08
CA GLY A 79 5.41 -10.96 11.55
C GLY A 79 6.66 -10.50 10.84
N ASN A 80 6.85 -9.19 10.81
CA ASN A 80 8.09 -8.57 10.38
C ASN A 80 8.39 -7.36 11.26
N ALA A 81 9.69 -7.09 11.47
CA ALA A 81 10.16 -5.87 12.10
C ALA A 81 11.43 -5.41 11.37
N TRP A 82 11.59 -4.11 11.26
CA TRP A 82 12.75 -3.51 10.61
C TRP A 82 13.04 -2.13 11.20
N TYR A 83 14.31 -1.75 11.13
CA TYR A 83 14.80 -0.43 11.44
C TYR A 83 15.67 0.01 10.27
N ARG A 84 15.60 1.29 9.84
CA ARG A 84 16.41 1.86 8.77
C ARG A 84 17.07 3.13 9.25
N TYR A 85 18.37 3.13 9.21
CA TYR A 85 19.19 4.32 9.34
C TYR A 85 19.56 4.86 7.97
N LYS A 86 19.55 6.19 7.81
CA LYS A 86 19.94 6.87 6.59
C LYS A 86 20.94 7.95 6.90
N HIS A 87 21.88 8.13 6.00
CA HIS A 87 22.83 9.21 5.99
C HIS A 87 22.74 9.91 4.64
N TYR A 88 22.50 11.23 4.66
CA TYR A 88 22.38 12.11 3.51
C TYR A 88 23.69 12.82 3.28
N ALA A 89 24.14 12.90 2.02
CA ALA A 89 25.43 13.51 1.70
C ALA A 89 25.43 15.04 1.86
N LYS A 90 24.27 15.68 1.58
CA LYS A 90 24.14 17.15 1.60
C LYS A 90 23.20 17.64 2.70
N ASN A 91 22.07 17.00 2.91
CA ASN A 91 20.94 17.49 3.71
C ASN A 91 20.75 16.73 5.02
N ASN A 92 21.83 16.25 5.63
CA ASN A 92 21.80 15.39 6.80
C ASN A 92 21.14 16.01 8.04
N SER A 93 21.25 17.35 8.20
CA SER A 93 20.74 18.07 9.39
C SER A 93 19.24 18.34 9.35
N GLU A 94 18.60 18.27 8.19
CA GLU A 94 17.19 18.65 8.00
C GLU A 94 16.28 17.46 7.84
N MET A 95 16.83 16.28 7.52
CA MET A 95 16.07 15.06 7.28
C MET A 95 16.11 14.10 8.45
N GLY A 96 14.96 13.55 8.79
CA GLY A 96 14.86 12.43 9.71
C GLY A 96 15.71 11.25 9.23
N GLU A 97 16.70 10.84 10.02
CA GLU A 97 17.64 9.78 9.67
C GLU A 97 17.03 8.38 9.84
N ASP A 98 16.04 8.26 10.71
CA ASP A 98 15.51 6.98 11.15
C ASP A 98 14.11 6.71 10.67
N SER A 99 13.90 5.48 10.20
CA SER A 99 12.59 4.91 9.95
C SER A 99 12.52 3.52 10.56
N TYR A 100 11.37 3.12 11.07
CA TYR A 100 11.19 1.77 11.58
C TYR A 100 9.74 1.32 11.43
N GLY A 101 9.53 0.02 11.48
CA GLY A 101 8.19 -0.50 11.39
C GLY A 101 8.11 -1.96 11.79
N GLN A 102 6.89 -2.36 12.07
CA GLN A 102 6.51 -3.74 12.33
C GLN A 102 5.19 -4.07 11.66
N GLY A 103 4.96 -5.35 11.45
CA GLY A 103 3.67 -5.84 11.00
C GLY A 103 3.42 -7.24 11.52
N LEU A 104 2.17 -7.53 11.83
CA LEU A 104 1.71 -8.82 12.31
C LEU A 104 0.48 -9.24 11.51
N THR A 105 0.43 -10.50 11.09
CA THR A 105 -0.73 -11.07 10.41
C THR A 105 -1.03 -12.45 10.95
N TYR A 106 -2.22 -12.63 11.48
CA TYR A 106 -2.78 -13.91 11.88
C TYR A 106 -3.79 -14.36 10.84
N LYS A 107 -3.74 -15.64 10.46
CA LYS A 107 -4.70 -16.29 9.57
C LYS A 107 -5.17 -17.59 10.20
N TYR A 108 -6.46 -17.84 10.10
CA TYR A 108 -7.08 -19.10 10.51
C TYR A 108 -8.06 -19.55 9.43
N SER A 109 -8.14 -20.88 9.19
CA SER A 109 -9.15 -21.48 8.33
C SER A 109 -9.68 -22.75 8.97
N SER A 110 -11.00 -22.88 9.09
CA SER A 110 -11.63 -24.08 9.64
C SER A 110 -11.69 -25.23 8.65
N SER A 111 -11.44 -24.99 7.38
CA SER A 111 -11.55 -25.96 6.27
C SER A 111 -10.55 -25.64 5.16
N GLU A 112 -10.37 -26.59 4.28
CA GLU A 112 -9.64 -26.40 3.03
C GLU A 112 -10.28 -25.29 2.16
N PRO A 113 -9.50 -24.65 1.28
CA PRO A 113 -10.02 -23.69 0.33
C PRO A 113 -11.21 -24.29 -0.45
N ASP A 114 -12.23 -23.45 -0.66
CA ASP A 114 -13.47 -23.82 -1.39
C ASP A 114 -14.42 -24.82 -0.71
N GLN A 115 -14.12 -25.29 0.48
CA GLN A 115 -15.04 -26.09 1.30
C GLN A 115 -15.89 -25.22 2.22
N LYS A 116 -17.01 -25.81 2.75
CA LYS A 116 -17.80 -25.17 3.80
C LYS A 116 -16.93 -24.90 5.01
N GLY A 117 -16.99 -23.70 5.53
CA GLY A 117 -16.18 -23.34 6.67
C GLY A 117 -16.13 -21.83 6.86
N TRP A 118 -15.23 -21.41 7.70
CA TRP A 118 -14.97 -20.00 7.93
C TRP A 118 -13.47 -19.74 8.02
N SER A 119 -13.08 -18.55 7.62
CA SER A 119 -11.71 -18.06 7.73
C SER A 119 -11.68 -16.72 8.42
N LEU A 120 -10.65 -16.51 9.23
CA LEU A 120 -10.35 -15.26 9.91
C LEU A 120 -8.98 -14.78 9.51
N MET A 121 -8.85 -13.48 9.24
CA MET A 121 -7.55 -12.84 9.14
C MET A 121 -7.55 -11.58 9.98
N LEU A 122 -6.54 -11.45 10.83
CA LEU A 122 -6.22 -10.24 11.57
C LEU A 122 -4.90 -9.71 11.08
N GLY A 123 -4.80 -8.41 10.91
CA GLY A 123 -3.57 -7.75 10.49
C GLY A 123 -3.38 -6.45 11.22
N GLU A 124 -2.11 -6.17 11.58
CA GLU A 124 -1.71 -4.89 12.16
C GLU A 124 -0.38 -4.50 11.52
N ARG A 125 -0.18 -3.20 11.30
CA ARG A 125 1.05 -2.62 10.82
C ARG A 125 1.26 -1.25 11.46
N TYR A 126 2.42 -1.08 12.07
CA TYR A 126 2.91 0.20 12.54
C TYR A 126 4.14 0.62 11.75
N GLN A 127 4.23 1.90 11.40
CA GLN A 127 5.39 2.47 10.72
C GLN A 127 5.65 3.90 11.22
N ASN A 128 6.91 4.17 11.53
CA ASN A 128 7.45 5.52 11.62
C ASN A 128 8.31 5.73 10.36
N ILE A 129 7.92 6.67 9.53
CA ILE A 129 8.51 6.90 8.20
C ILE A 129 9.10 8.29 8.19
N SER A 130 10.40 8.38 7.92
CA SER A 130 11.05 9.68 7.72
C SER A 130 10.56 10.37 6.45
N ALA A 131 10.70 11.68 6.40
CA ALA A 131 10.22 12.52 5.31
C ALA A 131 10.63 12.04 3.91
N SER A 132 11.88 11.63 3.75
CA SER A 132 12.41 11.16 2.46
C SER A 132 11.89 9.81 1.99
N ASP A 133 11.27 9.00 2.86
CA ASP A 133 10.66 7.72 2.49
C ASP A 133 9.23 7.88 1.93
N SER A 134 8.67 9.07 2.00
CA SER A 134 7.35 9.34 1.47
C SER A 134 7.41 9.46 -0.05
N ILE A 135 7.16 8.37 -0.74
CA ILE A 135 7.10 8.33 -2.22
C ILE A 135 5.80 8.96 -2.74
N ASN A 136 4.81 9.20 -1.93
CA ASN A 136 3.49 9.68 -2.33
C ASN A 136 2.87 10.56 -1.25
N SER A 137 3.60 11.50 -0.75
CA SER A 137 2.95 12.56 0.00
C SER A 137 2.39 13.58 -0.95
N GLY A 138 1.54 13.30 -1.89
CA GLY A 138 0.83 14.20 -2.80
C GLY A 138 0.85 15.70 -2.49
N ASP A 139 1.94 16.20 -2.02
CA ASP A 139 2.05 17.45 -1.30
C ASP A 139 2.78 18.53 -2.07
N GLY A 140 3.42 18.23 -3.21
CA GLY A 140 4.06 19.20 -4.11
C GLY A 140 4.77 20.40 -3.47
N ARG A 141 4.94 20.34 -2.18
CA ARG A 141 5.65 21.32 -1.38
C ARG A 141 6.62 20.55 -0.53
N GLY A 142 7.88 20.46 -0.85
CA GLY A 142 8.96 19.88 -0.07
C GLY A 142 8.70 19.77 1.43
N ILE A 143 7.78 18.91 1.84
CA ILE A 143 7.39 18.78 3.23
C ILE A 143 8.17 17.65 3.82
N TRP A 144 9.26 17.99 4.37
CA TRP A 144 10.20 17.22 5.14
C TRP A 144 9.60 16.87 6.50
N ARG A 145 8.67 15.89 6.55
CA ARG A 145 8.02 15.54 7.80
C ARG A 145 7.98 14.04 8.02
N ASP A 146 8.49 13.69 9.17
CA ASP A 146 8.28 12.37 9.70
C ASP A 146 6.80 12.14 9.97
N ARG A 147 6.36 10.94 9.70
CA ARG A 147 4.98 10.52 9.95
C ARG A 147 4.93 9.18 10.62
N GLU A 148 3.93 9.02 11.44
CA GLU A 148 3.57 7.74 12.04
C GLU A 148 2.28 7.23 11.41
N ARG A 149 2.23 5.94 11.12
CA ARG A 149 1.05 5.31 10.55
C ARG A 149 0.75 3.98 11.24
N ILE A 150 -0.52 3.78 11.58
CA ILE A 150 -1.06 2.50 12.05
C ILE A 150 -2.12 2.04 11.07
N ASN A 151 -2.05 0.78 10.66
CA ASN A 151 -3.11 0.11 9.93
C ASN A 151 -3.49 -1.15 10.69
N ALA A 152 -4.76 -1.31 11.05
CA ALA A 152 -5.27 -2.54 11.62
C ALA A 152 -6.44 -3.05 10.78
N SER A 153 -6.56 -4.35 10.62
CA SER A 153 -7.64 -4.96 9.85
C SER A 153 -8.07 -6.31 10.42
N ALA A 154 -9.36 -6.55 10.35
CA ALA A 154 -9.95 -7.85 10.64
C ALA A 154 -10.84 -8.25 9.46
N ALA A 155 -10.75 -9.50 9.01
CA ALA A 155 -11.62 -10.00 7.97
C ALA A 155 -12.08 -11.41 8.32
N LEU A 156 -13.38 -11.61 8.23
CA LEU A 156 -14.07 -12.86 8.47
C LEU A 156 -14.79 -13.26 7.18
N GLU A 157 -14.62 -14.49 6.74
CA GLU A 157 -15.40 -15.06 5.64
C GLU A 157 -16.07 -16.34 6.11
N ARG A 158 -17.34 -16.50 5.77
CA ARG A 158 -18.13 -17.73 5.96
C ARG A 158 -18.53 -18.27 4.60
N ARG A 159 -18.14 -19.48 4.31
CA ARG A 159 -18.59 -20.24 3.14
C ARG A 159 -19.69 -21.22 3.56
N PHE A 160 -20.89 -20.95 3.12
CA PHE A 160 -22.08 -21.75 3.47
C PHE A 160 -22.24 -22.98 2.56
N SER A 161 -21.81 -22.84 1.32
CA SER A 161 -21.83 -23.91 0.34
C SER A 161 -20.67 -23.74 -0.66
N SER A 162 -20.50 -24.68 -1.57
CA SER A 162 -19.57 -24.54 -2.68
C SER A 162 -19.90 -23.36 -3.60
N ARG A 163 -21.13 -22.81 -3.52
CA ARG A 163 -21.57 -21.70 -4.37
C ARG A 163 -21.72 -20.37 -3.65
N PHE A 164 -21.95 -20.37 -2.35
CA PHE A 164 -22.30 -19.13 -1.63
C PHE A 164 -21.35 -18.86 -0.47
N HIS A 165 -20.88 -17.62 -0.39
CA HIS A 165 -20.08 -17.12 0.72
C HIS A 165 -20.46 -15.68 1.08
N VAL A 166 -20.21 -15.32 2.33
CA VAL A 166 -20.33 -13.95 2.84
C VAL A 166 -19.06 -13.61 3.59
N GLY A 167 -18.55 -12.43 3.33
CA GLY A 167 -17.39 -11.84 4.00
C GLY A 167 -17.73 -10.54 4.70
N ALA A 168 -17.09 -10.30 5.82
CA ALA A 168 -17.09 -9.04 6.53
C ALA A 168 -15.66 -8.60 6.79
N MET A 169 -15.38 -7.31 6.63
CA MET A 169 -14.09 -6.74 6.93
C MET A 169 -14.27 -5.46 7.74
N ALA A 170 -13.43 -5.27 8.74
CA ALA A 170 -13.25 -4.03 9.46
C ALA A 170 -11.81 -3.56 9.32
N GLN A 171 -11.61 -2.25 9.29
CA GLN A 171 -10.29 -1.64 9.19
C GLN A 171 -10.21 -0.38 10.03
N TYR A 172 -9.02 -0.09 10.51
CA TYR A 172 -8.66 1.14 11.17
C TYR A 172 -7.35 1.65 10.57
N ASP A 173 -7.33 2.91 10.19
CA ASP A 173 -6.15 3.62 9.69
C ASP A 173 -5.95 4.88 10.54
N TRP A 174 -4.72 5.13 10.92
CA TRP A 174 -4.31 6.32 11.63
C TRP A 174 -3.00 6.84 11.04
N LEU A 175 -2.95 8.13 10.78
CA LEU A 175 -1.80 8.85 10.28
C LEU A 175 -1.59 10.11 11.12
N ASP A 176 -0.36 10.37 11.51
CA ASP A 176 0.03 11.59 12.19
C ASP A 176 1.36 12.11 11.67
N TYR A 177 1.50 13.44 11.62
CA TYR A 177 2.70 14.11 11.16
C TYR A 177 3.40 14.76 12.34
N LYS A 178 4.73 14.63 12.44
CA LYS A 178 5.55 15.40 13.36
C LYS A 178 5.72 16.80 12.78
N ASN A 179 4.87 17.72 13.19
CA ASN A 179 4.88 19.10 12.71
C ASN A 179 6.08 19.87 13.26
N GLY A 180 6.99 20.27 12.35
CA GLY A 180 8.09 21.21 12.66
C GLY A 180 7.62 22.67 12.61
N SER A 181 8.35 23.56 13.26
CA SER A 181 8.11 25.00 13.17
C SER A 181 8.52 25.54 11.79
N GLY A 182 7.67 26.33 11.16
CA GLY A 182 8.02 27.09 9.95
C GLY A 182 7.35 26.67 8.64
N TYR A 183 6.61 25.56 8.62
CA TYR A 183 5.92 25.07 7.41
C TYR A 183 4.39 25.05 7.58
N ALA A 184 3.66 25.05 6.46
CA ALA A 184 2.21 24.87 6.49
C ALA A 184 1.85 23.55 7.21
N PRO A 185 0.85 23.52 8.10
CA PRO A 185 0.51 22.31 8.84
C PRO A 185 -0.01 21.24 7.92
N LEU A 186 0.55 20.02 8.00
CA LEU A 186 -0.09 18.82 7.49
C LEU A 186 -1.04 18.26 8.53
N TYR A 187 -2.16 17.78 8.07
CA TYR A 187 -3.21 17.26 8.94
C TYR A 187 -3.16 15.75 9.00
N GLY A 188 -2.87 15.24 10.18
CA GLY A 188 -3.06 13.83 10.47
C GLY A 188 -4.55 13.48 10.46
N TRP A 189 -4.87 12.20 10.32
CA TRP A 189 -6.23 11.73 10.33
C TRP A 189 -6.34 10.31 10.91
N SER A 190 -7.53 9.94 11.30
CA SER A 190 -7.90 8.57 11.60
C SER A 190 -9.15 8.17 10.84
N SER A 191 -9.23 6.92 10.44
CA SER A 191 -10.43 6.37 9.84
C SER A 191 -10.72 4.98 10.37
N TRP A 192 -11.99 4.64 10.46
CA TRP A 192 -12.44 3.28 10.62
C TRP A 192 -13.49 2.97 9.58
N GLY A 193 -13.49 1.75 9.09
CA GLY A 193 -14.40 1.35 8.04
C GLY A 193 -14.78 -0.11 8.15
N THR A 194 -15.93 -0.44 7.56
CA THR A 194 -16.43 -1.80 7.43
C THR A 194 -16.84 -2.07 5.99
N GLN A 195 -16.68 -3.30 5.56
CA GLN A 195 -17.16 -3.77 4.27
C GLN A 195 -17.81 -5.13 4.43
N LEU A 196 -18.99 -5.29 3.83
CA LEU A 196 -19.68 -6.56 3.68
C LEU A 196 -19.62 -6.99 2.23
N GLU A 197 -19.48 -8.28 1.98
CA GLU A 197 -19.47 -8.86 0.66
C GLU A 197 -20.25 -10.16 0.63
N ALA A 198 -21.06 -10.36 -0.39
CA ALA A 198 -21.68 -11.63 -0.70
C ALA A 198 -21.23 -12.09 -2.09
N GLY A 199 -20.91 -13.37 -2.22
CA GLY A 199 -20.47 -13.96 -3.47
C GLY A 199 -21.25 -15.22 -3.81
N TYR A 200 -21.69 -15.31 -5.08
CA TYR A 200 -22.40 -16.47 -5.60
C TYR A 200 -21.68 -17.01 -6.85
N ALA A 201 -21.33 -18.30 -6.85
CA ALA A 201 -20.68 -18.95 -7.96
C ALA A 201 -21.66 -19.16 -9.13
N ILE A 202 -21.48 -18.37 -10.19
CA ILE A 202 -22.24 -18.48 -11.45
C ILE A 202 -21.72 -19.66 -12.28
N THR A 203 -20.39 -19.82 -12.28
CA THR A 203 -19.70 -20.93 -12.93
C THR A 203 -18.70 -21.55 -11.95
N PRO A 204 -18.10 -22.71 -12.25
CA PRO A 204 -17.00 -23.25 -11.43
C PRO A 204 -15.82 -22.27 -11.24
N TRP A 205 -15.66 -21.30 -12.13
CA TRP A 205 -14.51 -20.39 -12.20
C TRP A 205 -14.84 -18.94 -11.89
N THR A 206 -16.12 -18.56 -11.83
CA THR A 206 -16.55 -17.17 -11.70
C THR A 206 -17.63 -17.01 -10.65
N ASN A 207 -17.44 -16.06 -9.76
CA ASN A 207 -18.44 -15.61 -8.79
C ASN A 207 -19.02 -14.27 -9.24
N PHE A 208 -20.32 -14.09 -9.06
CA PHE A 208 -20.93 -12.78 -8.94
C PHE A 208 -20.68 -12.28 -7.51
N LEU A 209 -20.31 -11.00 -7.38
CA LEU A 209 -19.99 -10.36 -6.11
C LEU A 209 -20.85 -9.12 -5.93
N LEU A 210 -21.36 -8.96 -4.73
CA LEU A 210 -22.02 -7.75 -4.25
C LEU A 210 -21.29 -7.27 -3.00
N ALA A 211 -20.89 -6.01 -2.96
CA ALA A 211 -20.15 -5.44 -1.84
C ALA A 211 -20.75 -4.10 -1.41
N GLY A 212 -20.84 -3.88 -0.10
CA GLY A 212 -21.23 -2.62 0.51
C GLY A 212 -20.19 -2.20 1.55
N GLY A 213 -19.87 -0.92 1.62
CA GLY A 213 -18.86 -0.38 2.53
C GLY A 213 -19.30 0.91 3.20
N TYR A 214 -18.79 1.11 4.39
CA TYR A 214 -18.91 2.34 5.16
C TYR A 214 -17.54 2.72 5.70
N ASN A 215 -17.17 4.01 5.63
CA ASN A 215 -15.97 4.54 6.28
C ASN A 215 -16.30 5.85 6.99
N HIS A 216 -15.76 6.01 8.17
CA HIS A 216 -15.80 7.22 8.95
C HIS A 216 -14.39 7.78 9.07
N TYR A 217 -14.23 9.05 8.78
CA TYR A 217 -12.95 9.75 8.81
C TYR A 217 -13.00 10.87 9.83
N LYS A 218 -11.87 11.07 10.53
CA LYS A 218 -11.67 12.20 11.45
C LYS A 218 -10.29 12.79 11.20
N GLN A 219 -10.24 14.05 10.80
CA GLN A 219 -9.00 14.80 10.60
C GLN A 219 -8.55 15.41 11.93
N LYS A 220 -7.26 15.49 12.17
CA LYS A 220 -6.66 16.05 13.38
C LYS A 220 -6.17 17.48 13.16
N GLY A 221 -6.01 18.23 14.26
CA GLY A 221 -5.27 19.50 14.27
C GLY A 221 -6.00 20.70 13.67
N THR A 222 -7.30 20.62 13.46
CA THR A 222 -8.07 21.74 12.96
C THR A 222 -8.84 22.42 14.10
N SER A 223 -8.81 23.76 14.14
CA SER A 223 -9.69 24.57 15.00
C SER A 223 -11.13 24.63 14.48
N TYR A 224 -11.41 24.00 13.34
CA TYR A 224 -12.75 23.90 12.78
C TYR A 224 -13.55 22.82 13.52
N THR A 225 -14.75 23.15 13.93
CA THR A 225 -15.62 22.32 14.76
C THR A 225 -16.13 21.04 14.08
N LYS A 226 -15.90 20.88 12.77
CA LYS A 226 -16.42 19.75 11.98
C LYS A 226 -15.34 19.21 11.03
N ASN A 227 -14.56 18.30 11.55
CA ASN A 227 -13.45 17.65 10.88
C ASN A 227 -13.72 16.15 10.61
N THR A 228 -14.98 15.77 10.54
CA THR A 228 -15.41 14.40 10.27
C THR A 228 -16.09 14.29 8.92
N SER A 229 -15.91 13.17 8.24
CA SER A 229 -16.65 12.81 7.04
C SER A 229 -16.98 11.32 7.02
N GLU A 230 -18.01 10.96 6.30
CA GLU A 230 -18.49 9.58 6.17
C GLU A 230 -18.65 9.24 4.70
N SER A 231 -18.19 8.05 4.31
CA SER A 231 -18.40 7.57 2.95
C SER A 231 -19.13 6.23 2.94
N TYR A 232 -20.01 6.10 1.98
CA TYR A 232 -20.78 4.89 1.71
C TYR A 232 -20.45 4.41 0.30
N THR A 233 -20.42 3.08 0.12
CA THR A 233 -20.06 2.47 -1.17
C THR A 233 -20.93 1.26 -1.41
N VAL A 234 -21.46 1.13 -2.63
CA VAL A 234 -22.15 -0.08 -3.08
C VAL A 234 -21.57 -0.46 -4.44
N MET A 235 -21.13 -1.69 -4.58
CA MET A 235 -20.50 -2.21 -5.80
C MET A 235 -21.01 -3.60 -6.12
N ALA A 236 -21.09 -3.91 -7.41
CA ALA A 236 -21.34 -5.25 -7.92
C ALA A 236 -20.34 -5.60 -9.01
N GLY A 237 -20.12 -6.90 -9.24
CA GLY A 237 -19.20 -7.32 -10.28
C GLY A 237 -18.87 -8.80 -10.23
N LEU A 238 -17.70 -9.13 -10.75
CA LEU A 238 -17.24 -10.50 -10.94
C LEU A 238 -15.91 -10.73 -10.23
N GLY A 239 -15.72 -11.95 -9.72
CA GLY A 239 -14.45 -12.43 -9.20
C GLY A 239 -14.19 -13.86 -9.65
N SER A 240 -12.91 -14.18 -9.90
CA SER A 240 -12.55 -15.55 -10.18
C SER A 240 -12.54 -16.38 -8.89
N ARG A 241 -12.98 -17.60 -9.00
CA ARG A 241 -12.53 -18.66 -8.11
C ARG A 241 -11.14 -19.03 -8.59
N ALA A 242 -10.19 -19.11 -7.66
CA ALA A 242 -8.80 -19.31 -7.98
C ALA A 242 -8.58 -20.38 -9.05
N THR A 243 -8.31 -19.96 -10.28
CA THR A 243 -7.70 -20.84 -11.26
C THR A 243 -6.22 -20.92 -10.97
N ARG A 244 -5.55 -21.95 -11.43
CA ARG A 244 -4.11 -22.07 -11.23
C ARG A 244 -3.31 -20.93 -11.88
N ARG A 245 -3.90 -20.19 -12.83
CA ARG A 245 -3.20 -19.19 -13.64
C ARG A 245 -3.73 -17.77 -13.52
N ILE A 246 -5.05 -17.60 -13.38
CA ILE A 246 -5.68 -16.28 -13.40
C ILE A 246 -6.55 -16.12 -12.15
N GLU A 247 -6.28 -15.08 -11.39
CA GLU A 247 -7.12 -14.61 -10.31
C GLU A 247 -7.53 -13.18 -10.63
N TYR A 248 -8.82 -12.88 -10.58
CA TYR A 248 -9.32 -11.51 -10.80
C TYR A 248 -10.51 -11.20 -9.92
N ARG A 249 -10.68 -9.91 -9.67
CA ARG A 249 -11.84 -9.31 -9.04
C ARG A 249 -12.05 -7.96 -9.70
N ALA A 250 -13.23 -7.74 -10.23
CA ALA A 250 -13.63 -6.50 -10.87
C ALA A 250 -15.02 -6.10 -10.35
N LEU A 251 -15.09 -5.02 -9.60
CA LEU A 251 -16.32 -4.45 -9.06
C LEU A 251 -16.46 -3.01 -9.53
N ALA A 252 -17.68 -2.59 -9.81
CA ALA A 252 -18.01 -1.19 -10.09
C ALA A 252 -19.33 -0.84 -9.39
N GLY A 253 -19.52 0.45 -9.11
CA GLY A 253 -20.70 0.91 -8.42
C GLY A 253 -20.66 2.40 -8.12
N ALA A 254 -21.35 2.78 -7.06
CA ALA A 254 -21.45 4.17 -6.61
C ALA A 254 -20.91 4.35 -5.20
N SER A 255 -20.42 5.54 -4.94
CA SER A 255 -19.96 5.98 -3.62
C SER A 255 -20.48 7.37 -3.31
N TRP A 256 -20.76 7.61 -2.05
CA TRP A 256 -21.25 8.88 -1.52
C TRP A 256 -20.38 9.31 -0.36
N LEU A 257 -20.13 10.61 -0.26
CA LEU A 257 -19.38 11.23 0.83
C LEU A 257 -20.25 12.31 1.48
N ASN A 258 -20.41 12.23 2.79
CA ASN A 258 -21.06 13.26 3.59
C ASN A 258 -20.02 13.96 4.46
N TYR A 259 -20.00 15.29 4.42
CA TYR A 259 -19.17 16.10 5.33
C TYR A 259 -19.98 16.46 6.59
N GLY A 260 -19.39 16.23 7.74
CA GLY A 260 -19.99 16.59 9.03
C GLY A 260 -20.24 18.09 9.11
N GLY A 261 -21.48 18.52 8.90
CA GLY A 261 -21.96 19.87 9.17
C GLY A 261 -22.13 20.85 8.05
N HIS A 262 -21.92 20.44 6.84
CA HIS A 262 -22.33 21.16 5.66
C HIS A 262 -23.24 20.25 4.83
N ASN A 263 -24.27 20.83 4.19
CA ASN A 263 -25.18 20.10 3.29
C ASN A 263 -24.48 19.66 1.98
N ASN A 264 -23.18 19.54 1.99
CA ASN A 264 -22.38 19.20 0.84
C ASN A 264 -22.10 17.69 0.88
N ALA A 265 -22.89 16.94 0.15
CA ALA A 265 -22.62 15.57 -0.20
C ALA A 265 -21.91 15.56 -1.54
N ASP A 266 -20.87 14.75 -1.67
CA ASP A 266 -20.30 14.40 -2.95
C ASP A 266 -20.70 12.97 -3.32
N SER A 267 -20.84 12.69 -4.60
CA SER A 267 -21.17 11.35 -5.07
C SER A 267 -20.51 11.09 -6.42
N GLY A 268 -20.17 9.85 -6.65
CA GLY A 268 -19.58 9.47 -7.92
C GLY A 268 -19.49 7.96 -8.08
N TRP A 269 -19.04 7.55 -9.24
CA TRP A 269 -18.77 6.15 -9.49
C TRP A 269 -17.52 5.70 -8.74
N THR A 270 -17.48 4.41 -8.45
CA THR A 270 -16.37 3.77 -7.76
C THR A 270 -16.08 2.42 -8.39
N TYR A 271 -14.83 2.00 -8.32
CA TYR A 271 -14.42 0.72 -8.82
C TYR A 271 -13.34 0.07 -7.96
N GLN A 272 -13.27 -1.23 -8.09
CA GLN A 272 -12.19 -2.03 -7.55
C GLN A 272 -11.79 -3.09 -8.55
N LEU A 273 -10.53 -3.11 -8.93
CA LEU A 273 -9.94 -4.05 -9.86
C LEU A 273 -8.72 -4.68 -9.22
N ASP A 274 -8.69 -5.99 -9.14
CA ASP A 274 -7.53 -6.80 -8.77
C ASP A 274 -7.39 -7.90 -9.80
N GLY A 275 -6.21 -8.05 -10.39
CA GLY A 275 -5.90 -9.10 -11.34
C GLY A 275 -4.50 -9.64 -11.08
N ASN A 276 -4.36 -10.94 -11.18
CA ASN A 276 -3.06 -11.61 -11.11
C ASN A 276 -3.04 -12.76 -12.11
N TRP A 277 -2.15 -12.68 -13.08
CA TRP A 277 -2.02 -13.65 -14.15
C TRP A 277 -0.63 -14.26 -14.16
N LYS A 278 -0.54 -15.55 -13.84
CA LYS A 278 0.66 -16.38 -14.01
C LYS A 278 0.75 -16.82 -15.47
N VAL A 279 1.35 -15.95 -16.30
CA VAL A 279 1.49 -16.19 -17.76
C VAL A 279 2.29 -17.46 -18.02
N THR A 280 3.41 -17.59 -17.30
CA THR A 280 4.25 -18.80 -17.25
C THR A 280 4.58 -19.15 -15.80
N ARG A 281 5.42 -20.14 -15.58
CA ARG A 281 5.95 -20.44 -14.24
C ARG A 281 6.83 -19.32 -13.69
N THR A 282 7.47 -18.58 -14.58
CA THR A 282 8.45 -17.54 -14.25
C THR A 282 7.94 -16.12 -14.49
N LEU A 283 6.86 -15.93 -15.27
CA LEU A 283 6.30 -14.62 -15.60
C LEU A 283 4.94 -14.44 -14.95
N ASN A 284 4.83 -13.39 -14.13
CA ASN A 284 3.60 -12.97 -13.48
C ASN A 284 3.27 -11.52 -13.85
N VAL A 285 2.01 -11.25 -14.15
CA VAL A 285 1.47 -9.91 -14.42
C VAL A 285 0.38 -9.62 -13.40
N SER A 286 0.39 -8.44 -12.84
CA SER A 286 -0.64 -7.98 -11.91
C SER A 286 -1.21 -6.64 -12.35
N VAL A 287 -2.52 -6.47 -12.14
CA VAL A 287 -3.24 -5.21 -12.35
C VAL A 287 -4.01 -4.89 -11.08
N ARG A 288 -3.97 -3.65 -10.62
CA ARG A 288 -4.75 -3.17 -9.48
C ARG A 288 -5.33 -1.82 -9.80
N GLY A 289 -6.57 -1.62 -9.44
CA GLY A 289 -7.24 -0.34 -9.57
C GLY A 289 -8.25 -0.15 -8.46
N SER A 290 -8.43 1.08 -8.03
CA SER A 290 -9.46 1.40 -7.03
C SER A 290 -9.80 2.87 -7.07
N SER A 291 -11.04 3.18 -6.71
CA SER A 291 -11.39 4.54 -6.34
C SER A 291 -12.01 4.59 -4.95
N TYR A 292 -11.69 5.62 -4.18
CA TYR A 292 -12.13 5.77 -2.81
C TYR A 292 -12.01 7.22 -2.35
N TYR A 293 -12.73 7.58 -1.28
CA TYR A 293 -12.52 8.84 -0.59
C TYR A 293 -11.50 8.70 0.53
N GLN A 294 -10.71 9.74 0.76
CA GLN A 294 -9.83 9.88 1.92
C GLN A 294 -9.82 11.32 2.42
N PRO A 295 -9.50 11.56 3.71
CA PRO A 295 -9.26 12.92 4.20
C PRO A 295 -8.11 13.58 3.45
N SER A 296 -8.24 14.87 3.15
CA SER A 296 -7.14 15.64 2.59
C SER A 296 -6.08 15.90 3.67
N GLU A 297 -4.83 15.61 3.35
CA GLU A 297 -3.72 15.87 4.26
C GLU A 297 -3.29 17.35 4.24
N ARG A 298 -3.66 18.07 3.18
CA ARG A 298 -3.32 19.49 2.98
C ARG A 298 -4.36 20.46 3.54
N TYR A 299 -5.60 20.07 3.50
CA TYR A 299 -6.70 20.99 3.72
C TYR A 299 -7.60 20.52 4.84
N ALA A 300 -7.70 21.38 5.87
CA ALA A 300 -8.56 21.11 7.00
C ALA A 300 -10.02 20.95 6.61
N GLY A 301 -10.63 19.86 7.05
CA GLY A 301 -12.06 19.61 6.86
C GLY A 301 -12.46 19.15 5.44
N ASN A 302 -11.50 18.82 4.58
CA ASN A 302 -11.75 18.37 3.21
C ASN A 302 -11.46 16.88 3.04
N ALA A 303 -12.01 16.31 2.00
CA ALA A 303 -11.65 14.97 1.51
C ALA A 303 -11.32 15.04 0.02
N SER A 304 -10.57 14.06 -0.44
CA SER A 304 -10.25 13.87 -1.84
C SER A 304 -10.82 12.56 -2.33
N LYS A 305 -11.26 12.54 -3.59
CA LYS A 305 -11.57 11.31 -4.30
C LYS A 305 -10.37 10.86 -5.09
N ILE A 306 -9.93 9.65 -4.84
CA ILE A 306 -8.76 9.08 -5.46
C ILE A 306 -9.17 8.01 -6.45
N TYR A 307 -8.57 8.06 -7.63
CA TYR A 307 -8.61 7.04 -8.66
C TYR A 307 -7.19 6.55 -8.90
N ALA A 308 -6.93 5.29 -8.65
CA ALA A 308 -5.60 4.71 -8.79
C ALA A 308 -5.65 3.47 -9.70
N LEU A 309 -4.67 3.36 -10.58
CA LEU A 309 -4.47 2.18 -11.43
C LEU A 309 -2.98 1.84 -11.44
N SER A 310 -2.64 0.59 -11.21
CA SER A 310 -1.27 0.11 -11.30
C SER A 310 -1.20 -1.23 -12.05
N THR A 311 -0.12 -1.40 -12.79
CA THR A 311 0.22 -2.65 -13.47
C THR A 311 1.64 -3.03 -13.10
N GLY A 312 1.83 -4.29 -12.74
CA GLY A 312 3.14 -4.83 -12.35
C GLY A 312 3.47 -6.11 -13.13
N VAL A 313 4.75 -6.27 -13.41
CA VAL A 313 5.31 -7.46 -14.05
C VAL A 313 6.44 -7.99 -13.17
N SER A 314 6.50 -9.30 -12.98
CA SER A 314 7.62 -9.98 -12.32
C SER A 314 8.07 -11.14 -13.18
N TYR A 315 9.35 -11.18 -13.51
CA TYR A 315 9.97 -12.22 -14.31
C TYR A 315 11.17 -12.82 -13.59
N LEU A 316 11.17 -14.15 -13.49
CA LEU A 316 12.24 -14.92 -12.85
C LEU A 316 13.03 -15.66 -13.94
N THR A 317 14.35 -15.51 -13.97
CA THR A 317 15.23 -16.06 -15.01
C THR A 317 16.58 -16.49 -14.41
N LEU A 318 17.48 -16.98 -15.26
CA LEU A 318 18.79 -17.52 -14.86
C LEU A 318 18.71 -18.61 -13.78
N GLY A 319 17.85 -19.60 -13.97
CA GLY A 319 17.68 -20.69 -13.01
C GLY A 319 17.18 -20.21 -11.64
N ASP A 320 16.29 -19.21 -11.64
CA ASP A 320 15.69 -18.58 -10.46
C ASP A 320 16.63 -17.64 -9.66
N HIS A 321 17.82 -17.37 -10.20
CA HIS A 321 18.77 -16.45 -9.55
C HIS A 321 18.47 -14.97 -9.82
N LEU A 322 17.87 -14.62 -10.97
CA LEU A 322 17.57 -13.23 -11.34
C LEU A 322 16.08 -12.99 -11.39
N ARG A 323 15.61 -12.09 -10.54
CA ARG A 323 14.25 -11.57 -10.57
C ARG A 323 14.26 -10.15 -11.15
N LEU A 324 13.49 -9.94 -12.18
CA LEU A 324 13.21 -8.62 -12.75
C LEU A 324 11.79 -8.21 -12.40
N THR A 325 11.58 -6.96 -12.04
CA THR A 325 10.27 -6.38 -11.76
C THR A 325 10.10 -5.07 -12.51
N GLY A 326 8.87 -4.79 -12.91
CA GLY A 326 8.49 -3.50 -13.47
C GLY A 326 7.10 -3.15 -13.00
N ASP A 327 6.86 -1.91 -12.66
CA ASP A 327 5.53 -1.41 -12.32
C ASP A 327 5.32 0.01 -12.87
N VAL A 328 4.06 0.26 -13.22
CA VAL A 328 3.54 1.56 -13.63
C VAL A 328 2.34 1.86 -12.76
N MET A 329 2.26 3.06 -12.22
CA MET A 329 1.13 3.53 -11.44
C MET A 329 0.69 4.89 -11.94
N PHE A 330 -0.62 5.03 -12.13
CA PHE A 330 -1.29 6.31 -12.35
C PHE A 330 -2.25 6.57 -11.18
N ARG A 331 -2.24 7.78 -10.65
CA ARG A 331 -3.14 8.25 -9.61
C ARG A 331 -3.69 9.61 -10.01
N HIS A 332 -4.99 9.75 -9.96
CA HIS A 332 -5.71 11.00 -10.08
C HIS A 332 -6.38 11.30 -8.75
N GLU A 333 -6.13 12.48 -8.21
CA GLU A 333 -6.76 12.96 -6.99
C GLU A 333 -7.65 14.15 -7.32
N GLU A 334 -8.96 13.93 -7.22
CA GLU A 334 -9.97 14.96 -7.35
C GLU A 334 -10.23 15.53 -5.95
N ASN A 335 -9.96 16.83 -5.78
CA ASN A 335 -10.20 17.50 -4.52
C ASN A 335 -11.68 17.82 -4.36
N CYS A 336 -12.36 17.08 -3.48
CA CYS A 336 -13.76 17.28 -3.13
C CYS A 336 -13.91 18.45 -2.16
N TYR A 337 -14.75 19.40 -2.49
CA TYR A 337 -14.78 20.71 -1.86
C TYR A 337 -15.94 20.97 -0.91
N SER A 338 -15.63 21.78 0.14
CA SER A 338 -16.64 22.64 0.77
C SER A 338 -16.73 23.99 0.04
N ALA A 339 -17.84 24.24 -0.52
CA ALA A 339 -18.52 25.43 -1.08
C ALA A 339 -17.76 26.69 -1.56
N SER A 340 -16.50 26.96 -1.28
CA SER A 340 -15.95 28.28 -1.59
C SER A 340 -14.71 28.36 -2.49
N ARG A 341 -13.99 27.29 -2.75
CA ARG A 341 -12.84 27.32 -3.69
C ARG A 341 -12.58 25.94 -4.33
N LYS A 342 -12.71 25.82 -5.64
CA LYS A 342 -12.17 24.66 -6.39
C LYS A 342 -10.65 24.66 -6.27
N GLN A 343 -10.10 23.59 -5.74
CA GLN A 343 -8.65 23.36 -5.73
C GLN A 343 -8.25 22.61 -7.00
N ALA A 344 -6.98 22.66 -7.32
CA ALA A 344 -6.47 21.93 -8.46
C ALA A 344 -6.53 20.43 -8.19
N ASP A 345 -6.99 19.69 -9.16
CA ASP A 345 -6.84 18.24 -9.18
C ASP A 345 -5.37 17.90 -9.43
N GLU A 346 -4.95 16.77 -8.93
CA GLU A 346 -3.57 16.32 -8.94
C GLU A 346 -3.45 14.99 -9.64
N ASP A 347 -2.52 14.90 -10.57
CA ASP A 347 -2.18 13.67 -11.27
C ASP A 347 -0.77 13.23 -10.92
N THR A 348 -0.58 11.94 -10.66
CA THR A 348 0.74 11.34 -10.43
C THR A 348 0.92 10.16 -11.38
N LEU A 349 2.05 10.12 -12.07
CA LEU A 349 2.50 8.98 -12.87
C LEU A 349 3.85 8.51 -12.37
N SER A 350 3.97 7.22 -12.08
CA SER A 350 5.24 6.64 -11.66
C SER A 350 5.57 5.37 -12.42
N PHE A 351 6.86 5.22 -12.72
CA PHE A 351 7.46 4.01 -13.28
C PHE A 351 8.53 3.50 -12.35
N ARG A 352 8.60 2.20 -12.18
CA ARG A 352 9.66 1.54 -11.43
C ARG A 352 10.13 0.29 -12.16
N ILE A 353 11.45 0.12 -12.22
CA ILE A 353 12.09 -1.10 -12.71
C ILE A 353 13.05 -1.57 -11.63
N GLY A 354 13.02 -2.85 -11.32
CA GLY A 354 13.88 -3.47 -10.32
C GLY A 354 14.53 -4.75 -10.82
N GLY A 355 15.70 -5.03 -10.30
CA GLY A 355 16.39 -6.29 -10.50
C GLY A 355 16.97 -6.79 -9.17
N GLN A 356 16.89 -8.08 -8.92
CA GLN A 356 17.55 -8.72 -7.80
C GLN A 356 18.22 -9.99 -8.29
N TYR A 357 19.53 -10.07 -8.07
CA TYR A 357 20.35 -11.23 -8.39
C TYR A 357 20.81 -11.92 -7.11
N THR A 358 20.45 -13.17 -6.94
CA THR A 358 20.88 -14.00 -5.81
C THR A 358 22.23 -14.63 -6.14
N ILE A 359 23.30 -14.12 -5.53
CA ILE A 359 24.65 -14.62 -5.70
C ILE A 359 24.78 -16.01 -5.07
N ASN A 360 24.30 -16.14 -3.86
CA ASN A 360 24.26 -17.38 -3.10
C ASN A 360 23.14 -17.30 -2.04
N ARG A 361 22.99 -18.35 -1.25
CA ARG A 361 21.95 -18.41 -0.19
C ARG A 361 22.02 -17.29 0.86
N TRP A 362 23.15 -16.59 0.96
CA TRP A 362 23.39 -15.58 1.99
C TRP A 362 23.34 -14.15 1.47
N VAL A 363 23.57 -13.97 0.17
CA VAL A 363 23.80 -12.64 -0.41
C VAL A 363 23.04 -12.49 -1.72
N SER A 364 22.32 -11.38 -1.84
CA SER A 364 21.72 -10.90 -3.09
C SER A 364 22.14 -9.46 -3.34
N VAL A 365 22.31 -9.12 -4.61
CA VAL A 365 22.44 -7.73 -5.11
C VAL A 365 21.08 -7.29 -5.62
N PHE A 366 20.67 -6.07 -5.33
CA PHE A 366 19.48 -5.49 -5.92
C PHE A 366 19.73 -4.11 -6.49
N THR A 367 18.95 -3.76 -7.50
CA THR A 367 18.89 -2.42 -8.06
C THR A 367 17.43 -2.03 -8.30
N THR A 368 17.14 -0.75 -8.16
CA THR A 368 15.82 -0.19 -8.47
C THR A 368 16.01 1.17 -9.11
N LEU A 369 15.35 1.40 -10.23
CA LEU A 369 15.22 2.70 -10.87
C LEU A 369 13.75 3.09 -10.83
N SER A 370 13.45 4.29 -10.40
CA SER A 370 12.10 4.83 -10.42
C SER A 370 12.10 6.25 -10.94
N TRP A 371 11.06 6.58 -11.66
CA TRP A 371 10.74 7.93 -12.09
C TRP A 371 9.29 8.22 -11.69
N GLU A 372 9.04 9.43 -11.20
CA GLU A 372 7.75 9.92 -10.76
C GLU A 372 7.57 11.34 -11.25
N ARG A 373 6.40 11.62 -11.77
CA ARG A 373 5.98 12.96 -12.12
C ARG A 373 4.63 13.25 -11.48
N GLU A 374 4.52 14.41 -10.87
CA GLU A 374 3.29 14.95 -10.33
C GLU A 374 2.99 16.29 -11.00
N TRP A 375 1.74 16.49 -11.40
CA TRP A 375 1.30 17.75 -12.02
C TRP A 375 -0.08 18.14 -11.55
N TYR A 376 -0.31 19.45 -11.52
CA TYR A 376 -1.54 20.07 -11.07
C TYR A 376 -2.29 20.69 -12.25
N GLN A 377 -3.61 20.50 -12.32
CA GLN A 377 -4.41 21.00 -13.43
C GLN A 377 -4.53 22.54 -13.49
N ARG A 378 -4.12 23.26 -12.44
CA ARG A 378 -4.27 24.73 -12.34
C ARG A 378 -3.02 25.47 -11.87
N GLY A 379 -1.86 25.09 -12.27
CA GLY A 379 -0.66 25.85 -11.95
C GLY A 379 0.62 25.04 -12.05
N THR A 380 1.58 25.59 -12.71
CA THR A 380 2.89 24.95 -13.00
C THR A 380 3.90 25.05 -11.86
N SER A 381 3.61 25.81 -10.79
CA SER A 381 4.58 26.10 -9.73
C SER A 381 4.77 24.97 -8.72
N TYR A 382 3.97 23.90 -8.82
CA TYR A 382 4.02 22.75 -7.91
C TYR A 382 4.32 21.43 -8.63
N ASP A 383 4.41 21.44 -9.95
CA ASP A 383 4.76 20.27 -10.72
C ASP A 383 6.19 19.87 -10.41
N TYR A 384 6.44 18.57 -10.26
CA TYR A 384 7.79 18.07 -10.11
C TYR A 384 8.02 16.78 -10.86
N ASP A 385 9.28 16.58 -11.24
CA ASP A 385 9.83 15.32 -11.72
C ASP A 385 10.85 14.80 -10.70
N ARG A 386 10.83 13.50 -10.45
CA ARG A 386 11.77 12.85 -9.55
C ARG A 386 12.30 11.56 -10.15
N PHE A 387 13.59 11.46 -10.23
CA PHE A 387 14.28 10.23 -10.57
C PHE A 387 15.01 9.69 -9.34
N ARG A 388 14.89 8.39 -9.10
CA ARG A 388 15.59 7.72 -8.01
C ARG A 388 16.24 6.44 -8.51
N GLY A 389 17.53 6.30 -8.25
CA GLY A 389 18.31 5.10 -8.51
C GLY A 389 18.85 4.51 -7.22
N THR A 390 18.59 3.24 -6.97
CA THR A 390 19.08 2.53 -5.77
C THR A 390 19.86 1.29 -6.19
N VAL A 391 20.99 1.07 -5.56
CA VAL A 391 21.74 -0.19 -5.63
C VAL A 391 22.09 -0.65 -4.22
N GLY A 392 22.03 -1.95 -3.97
CA GLY A 392 22.31 -2.45 -2.63
C GLY A 392 22.61 -3.94 -2.56
N LEU A 393 23.03 -4.32 -1.38
CA LEU A 393 23.28 -5.70 -0.98
C LEU A 393 22.25 -6.08 0.07
N GLN A 394 21.72 -7.28 -0.05
CA GLN A 394 20.88 -7.89 0.95
C GLN A 394 21.55 -9.15 1.46
N PHE A 395 21.81 -9.18 2.75
CA PHE A 395 22.32 -10.33 3.47
C PHE A 395 21.16 -11.07 4.14
N HIS A 396 21.15 -12.37 4.04
CA HIS A 396 20.12 -13.26 4.59
C HIS A 396 20.77 -14.28 5.53
N TYR A 397 20.00 -14.77 6.51
CA TYR A 397 20.43 -15.87 7.37
C TYR A 397 19.44 -17.03 7.32
#